data_a936de3a3f103646e9570bed9e3de6a4
#
_entry.id   a936de3a3f103646e9570bed9e3de6a4
#
_cell.length_a   1.000
_cell.length_b   1.000
_cell.length_c   1.000
_cell.angle_alpha   90.00
_cell.angle_beta   90.00
_cell.angle_gamma   90.00
#
_symmetry.space_group_name_H-M   'P 1'
#
loop_
_entity.id
_entity.type
_entity.pdbx_description
1 polymer ?
#
loop_
_entity_poly.entity_id
_entity_poly.type
_entity_poly.pdbx_seq_one_letter_code
_entity_poly.pdbx_strand_id
1 'polypeptide(L)'
;MCAHVISDVIKDSPAGRAGLKSGERLVSINGEAIEDIFDYQYLGIGEKLTLSLESEDGSERTVEIFKDEDEDLGLIFDNGLMDDYRHCTNKCIFCFIDQMPPGMRENLYFKDDDSRLSFLQGNYITLTNMSEHNVDRIIKYRLSPINISFQTMNPKLRCMMLNNRFAGEALGKVDRFYEAGILMNGQIVLCKGVNDGAELEYSLKELYKYVPVLESLSVVPVGLSKFRDGLYPLEPFNKEDACRVIDTIESWQKKAYEEHGIHFVHASDEWYIMAGRELPEEERYDGYLQLENGVGMLRSIMVEFEDGLKEYADLYGKSAGYSLSDRIRNAFRRLPRIKEESITMITGRLAAPYLERMCSQLHALFPQRDVRVLAIRNDFFGEMITVSGLLTGEDILAQCREADKRGELGDKLILPQNVVQADSELLLDDYVVDDLRRELGREISVVPNDGYSLLRAMLGIE
;
A
#
# COMPACT_ATOMS: atom_id res chain seq x y z
N MET A 1 -10.96 4.14 33.87
CA MET A 1 -11.57 4.22 32.53
C MET A 1 -10.80 5.29 31.81
N CYS A 2 -10.32 5.02 30.61
CA CYS A 2 -9.69 6.06 29.79
C CYS A 2 -10.81 6.98 29.29
N ALA A 3 -10.67 8.28 29.50
CA ALA A 3 -11.59 9.28 28.99
C ALA A 3 -10.90 9.97 27.79
N HIS A 4 -11.55 10.01 26.65
CA HIS A 4 -10.98 10.50 25.39
C HIS A 4 -11.37 11.96 25.16
N VAL A 5 -10.38 12.85 25.04
CA VAL A 5 -10.61 14.28 24.84
C VAL A 5 -11.16 14.53 23.43
N ILE A 6 -12.31 15.19 23.37
CA ILE A 6 -12.90 15.65 22.10
C ILE A 6 -12.17 16.91 21.69
N SER A 7 -11.40 16.84 20.59
CA SER A 7 -10.66 18.00 20.08
C SER A 7 -11.55 18.96 19.29
N ASP A 8 -12.52 18.43 18.55
CA ASP A 8 -13.51 19.23 17.82
C ASP A 8 -14.83 18.46 17.66
N VAL A 9 -15.89 19.20 17.33
CA VAL A 9 -17.22 18.63 17.07
C VAL A 9 -17.73 19.18 15.74
N ILE A 10 -18.02 18.29 14.80
CA ILE A 10 -18.52 18.69 13.48
C ILE A 10 -19.87 19.42 13.65
N LYS A 11 -19.93 20.63 13.14
CA LYS A 11 -21.16 21.42 13.15
C LYS A 11 -22.27 20.67 12.38
N ASP A 12 -23.48 20.70 12.94
CA ASP A 12 -24.68 20.03 12.39
C ASP A 12 -24.65 18.48 12.45
N SER A 13 -23.59 17.87 13.02
CA SER A 13 -23.55 16.44 13.35
C SER A 13 -24.50 16.09 14.51
N PRO A 14 -24.79 14.80 14.75
CA PRO A 14 -25.57 14.37 15.94
C PRO A 14 -25.02 14.92 17.26
N ALA A 15 -23.69 14.86 17.46
CA ALA A 15 -23.04 15.40 18.65
C ALA A 15 -23.13 16.94 18.71
N GLY A 16 -22.96 17.63 17.58
CA GLY A 16 -23.10 19.08 17.47
C GLY A 16 -24.54 19.55 17.80
N ARG A 17 -25.56 18.87 17.24
CA ARG A 17 -26.97 19.11 17.54
C ARG A 17 -27.32 18.86 19.00
N ALA A 18 -26.67 17.89 19.65
CA ALA A 18 -26.85 17.57 21.07
C ALA A 18 -26.07 18.50 22.02
N GLY A 19 -25.27 19.43 21.47
CA GLY A 19 -24.55 20.44 22.23
C GLY A 19 -23.26 19.94 22.90
N LEU A 20 -22.61 18.93 22.36
CA LEU A 20 -21.27 18.52 22.77
C LEU A 20 -20.24 19.58 22.33
N LYS A 21 -19.15 19.68 23.07
CA LYS A 21 -18.13 20.71 22.85
C LYS A 21 -16.72 20.13 22.86
N SER A 22 -15.84 20.80 22.14
CA SER A 22 -14.40 20.61 22.29
C SER A 22 -13.97 20.82 23.75
N GLY A 23 -13.02 20.02 24.23
CA GLY A 23 -12.50 19.99 25.59
C GLY A 23 -13.24 19.02 26.52
N GLU A 24 -14.47 18.59 26.20
CA GLU A 24 -15.14 17.50 26.92
C GLU A 24 -14.44 16.15 26.65
N ARG A 25 -14.61 15.21 27.57
CA ARG A 25 -14.07 13.86 27.46
C ARG A 25 -15.18 12.84 27.29
N LEU A 26 -15.11 12.01 26.27
CA LEU A 26 -16.00 10.89 26.09
C LEU A 26 -15.56 9.72 26.99
N VAL A 27 -16.41 9.27 27.88
CA VAL A 27 -16.13 8.21 28.87
C VAL A 27 -16.75 6.87 28.45
N SER A 28 -18.02 6.90 28.00
CA SER A 28 -18.72 5.68 27.58
C SER A 28 -19.82 5.99 26.57
N ILE A 29 -20.19 4.97 25.79
CA ILE A 29 -21.39 4.97 24.94
C ILE A 29 -22.26 3.79 25.41
N ASN A 30 -23.54 4.06 25.67
CA ASN A 30 -24.53 3.09 26.18
C ASN A 30 -24.06 2.33 27.44
N GLY A 31 -23.21 2.96 28.27
CA GLY A 31 -22.65 2.38 29.49
C GLY A 31 -21.45 1.46 29.26
N GLU A 32 -21.04 1.20 28.01
CA GLU A 32 -19.80 0.49 27.68
C GLU A 32 -18.65 1.50 27.58
N ALA A 33 -17.53 1.19 28.23
CA ALA A 33 -16.30 2.00 28.17
C ALA A 33 -15.68 1.94 26.80
N ILE A 34 -15.00 3.02 26.39
CA ILE A 34 -14.31 3.13 25.13
C ILE A 34 -12.81 2.96 25.41
N GLU A 35 -12.16 2.03 24.73
CA GLU A 35 -10.72 1.84 24.82
C GLU A 35 -10.00 2.55 23.67
N ASP A 36 -10.57 2.45 22.46
CA ASP A 36 -10.01 3.02 21.23
C ASP A 36 -11.09 3.25 20.15
N ILE A 37 -10.65 3.63 18.97
CA ILE A 37 -11.50 3.94 17.82
C ILE A 37 -12.48 2.81 17.46
N PHE A 38 -12.15 1.54 17.69
CA PHE A 38 -13.03 0.43 17.34
C PHE A 38 -14.25 0.36 18.26
N ASP A 39 -14.09 0.63 19.56
CA ASP A 39 -15.23 0.74 20.45
C ASP A 39 -16.11 1.93 20.06
N TYR A 40 -15.46 3.07 19.75
CA TYR A 40 -16.19 4.27 19.32
C TYR A 40 -17.04 4.02 18.07
N GLN A 41 -16.44 3.41 17.05
CA GLN A 41 -17.14 3.09 15.81
C GLN A 41 -18.25 2.07 16.02
N TYR A 42 -17.98 0.97 16.73
CA TYR A 42 -18.94 -0.10 16.96
C TYR A 42 -20.12 0.36 17.86
N LEU A 43 -19.83 1.01 18.97
CA LEU A 43 -20.84 1.50 19.92
C LEU A 43 -21.59 2.73 19.40
N GLY A 44 -20.99 3.43 18.43
CA GLY A 44 -21.60 4.58 17.74
C GLY A 44 -22.71 4.21 16.76
N ILE A 45 -22.89 2.92 16.43
CA ILE A 45 -23.97 2.44 15.57
C ILE A 45 -25.28 2.39 16.37
N GLY A 46 -26.35 2.91 15.79
CA GLY A 46 -27.70 2.88 16.38
C GLY A 46 -28.44 4.22 16.35
N GLU A 47 -29.76 4.16 16.40
CA GLU A 47 -30.64 5.35 16.31
C GLU A 47 -30.72 6.14 17.60
N LYS A 48 -30.48 5.49 18.75
CA LYS A 48 -30.48 6.13 20.08
C LYS A 48 -29.24 5.73 20.85
N LEU A 49 -28.40 6.70 21.20
CA LEU A 49 -27.19 6.52 21.97
C LEU A 49 -27.21 7.35 23.26
N THR A 50 -26.63 6.79 24.30
CA THR A 50 -26.43 7.47 25.59
C THR A 50 -24.96 7.65 25.83
N LEU A 51 -24.44 8.88 25.76
CA LEU A 51 -23.05 9.21 25.97
C LEU A 51 -22.82 9.69 27.39
N SER A 52 -21.81 9.15 28.09
CA SER A 52 -21.31 9.72 29.34
C SER A 52 -20.10 10.58 29.03
N LEU A 53 -20.14 11.81 29.50
CA LEU A 53 -19.13 12.84 29.24
C LEU A 53 -18.60 13.38 30.57
N GLU A 54 -17.32 13.72 30.59
CA GLU A 54 -16.66 14.43 31.69
C GLU A 54 -16.22 15.80 31.16
N SER A 55 -16.62 16.86 31.83
CA SER A 55 -16.22 18.23 31.49
C SER A 55 -14.81 18.54 32.04
N GLU A 56 -14.18 19.62 31.60
CA GLU A 56 -12.85 20.05 32.06
C GLU A 56 -12.76 20.26 33.59
N ASP A 57 -13.86 20.63 34.23
CA ASP A 57 -13.94 20.80 35.67
C ASP A 57 -14.15 19.50 36.46
N GLY A 58 -14.20 18.36 35.77
CA GLY A 58 -14.40 17.01 36.35
C GLY A 58 -15.91 16.71 36.62
N SER A 59 -16.84 17.54 36.18
CA SER A 59 -18.25 17.24 36.30
C SER A 59 -18.70 16.26 35.22
N GLU A 60 -19.46 15.24 35.61
CA GLU A 60 -20.00 14.25 34.70
C GLU A 60 -21.42 14.66 34.22
N ARG A 61 -21.69 14.43 32.96
CA ARG A 61 -23.03 14.57 32.38
C ARG A 61 -23.34 13.44 31.39
N THR A 62 -24.63 13.15 31.25
CA THR A 62 -25.11 12.17 30.28
C THR A 62 -25.93 12.89 29.21
N VAL A 63 -25.71 12.53 27.96
CA VAL A 63 -26.41 13.10 26.81
C VAL A 63 -27.02 11.97 25.99
N GLU A 64 -28.34 12.09 25.70
CA GLU A 64 -29.00 11.21 24.73
C GLU A 64 -28.91 11.84 23.35
N ILE A 65 -28.48 11.04 22.38
CA ILE A 65 -28.35 11.41 20.95
C ILE A 65 -29.31 10.54 20.14
N PHE A 66 -30.09 11.20 19.26
CA PHE A 66 -30.93 10.55 18.27
C PHE A 66 -30.36 10.86 16.87
N LYS A 67 -30.14 9.85 16.05
CA LYS A 67 -29.53 9.95 14.74
C LYS A 67 -29.99 8.82 13.81
N ASP A 68 -29.70 8.89 12.53
CA ASP A 68 -29.81 7.73 11.64
C ASP A 68 -28.81 6.64 12.05
N GLU A 69 -29.15 5.37 11.88
CA GLU A 69 -28.39 4.24 12.42
C GLU A 69 -26.88 4.34 12.13
N ASP A 70 -26.50 4.62 10.88
CA ASP A 70 -25.12 4.72 10.41
C ASP A 70 -24.57 6.16 10.35
N GLU A 71 -25.33 7.16 10.78
CA GLU A 71 -24.86 8.55 10.80
C GLU A 71 -23.71 8.70 11.80
N ASP A 72 -22.58 9.26 11.37
CA ASP A 72 -21.43 9.50 12.26
C ASP A 72 -21.78 10.51 13.36
N LEU A 73 -21.28 10.27 14.57
CA LEU A 73 -21.51 11.17 15.71
C LEU A 73 -20.91 12.57 15.49
N GLY A 74 -19.85 12.66 14.69
CA GLY A 74 -19.16 13.92 14.39
C GLY A 74 -18.24 14.40 15.50
N LEU A 75 -17.69 13.47 16.30
CA LEU A 75 -16.64 13.76 17.29
C LEU A 75 -15.26 13.58 16.65
N ILE A 76 -14.40 14.57 16.84
CA ILE A 76 -13.00 14.54 16.39
C ILE A 76 -12.11 14.42 17.63
N PHE A 77 -11.14 13.54 17.56
CA PHE A 77 -10.14 13.28 18.61
C PHE A 77 -8.75 13.67 18.10
N ASP A 78 -7.84 14.08 19.00
CA ASP A 78 -6.49 14.51 18.64
C ASP A 78 -5.68 13.41 17.96
N ASN A 79 -5.95 12.15 18.32
CA ASN A 79 -5.37 10.97 17.72
C ASN A 79 -6.47 10.13 17.07
N GLY A 80 -6.34 9.82 15.79
CA GLY A 80 -7.30 9.02 15.04
C GLY A 80 -7.53 7.60 15.59
N LEU A 81 -6.63 7.09 16.44
CA LEU A 81 -6.82 5.81 17.16
C LEU A 81 -7.50 5.96 18.52
N MET A 82 -7.64 7.18 19.05
CA MET A 82 -8.12 7.49 20.40
C MET A 82 -7.23 6.88 21.52
N ASP A 83 -6.06 6.39 21.19
CA ASP A 83 -5.09 5.76 22.07
C ASP A 83 -3.68 5.86 21.45
N ASP A 84 -2.62 5.61 22.22
CA ASP A 84 -1.24 5.64 21.74
C ASP A 84 -0.98 4.53 20.71
N TYR A 85 -0.10 4.82 19.73
CA TYR A 85 0.35 3.82 18.76
C TYR A 85 1.18 2.73 19.44
N ARG A 86 0.95 1.47 19.03
CA ARG A 86 1.66 0.31 19.57
C ARG A 86 2.89 0.01 18.73
N HIS A 87 4.05 0.23 19.32
CA HIS A 87 5.33 -0.05 18.67
C HIS A 87 5.59 -1.55 18.53
N CYS A 88 6.18 -1.96 17.40
CA CYS A 88 6.64 -3.32 17.19
C CYS A 88 7.76 -3.69 18.18
N THR A 89 7.62 -4.84 18.82
CA THR A 89 8.61 -5.38 19.79
C THR A 89 9.57 -6.39 19.14
N ASN A 90 9.39 -6.72 17.87
CA ASN A 90 10.20 -7.68 17.14
C ASN A 90 11.54 -7.08 16.67
N LYS A 91 12.52 -7.96 16.46
CA LYS A 91 13.81 -7.65 15.83
C LYS A 91 14.03 -8.60 14.66
N CYS A 92 13.18 -8.46 13.65
CA CYS A 92 13.16 -9.36 12.50
C CYS A 92 14.47 -9.29 11.72
N ILE A 93 15.00 -10.46 11.31
CA ILE A 93 16.25 -10.55 10.54
C ILE A 93 16.16 -9.83 9.18
N PHE A 94 14.94 -9.58 8.70
CA PHE A 94 14.62 -8.96 7.41
C PHE A 94 14.03 -7.55 7.53
N CYS A 95 13.94 -6.97 8.74
CA CYS A 95 13.30 -5.68 8.97
C CYS A 95 13.98 -4.58 8.16
N PHE A 96 13.23 -3.91 7.27
CA PHE A 96 13.80 -2.83 6.46
C PHE A 96 14.10 -1.58 7.29
N ILE A 97 13.32 -1.32 8.34
CA ILE A 97 13.56 -0.18 9.25
C ILE A 97 14.92 -0.30 9.93
N ASP A 98 15.38 -1.53 10.27
CA ASP A 98 16.70 -1.75 10.86
C ASP A 98 17.84 -1.52 9.86
N GLN A 99 17.54 -1.40 8.57
CA GLN A 99 18.47 -1.11 7.48
C GLN A 99 18.43 0.36 7.06
N MET A 100 17.69 1.22 7.78
CA MET A 100 17.66 2.67 7.51
C MET A 100 18.95 3.30 8.04
N PRO A 101 19.60 4.20 7.26
CA PRO A 101 20.76 4.93 7.75
C PRO A 101 20.37 5.89 8.87
N PRO A 102 21.28 6.22 9.80
CA PRO A 102 21.01 7.20 10.85
C PRO A 102 20.86 8.61 10.26
N GLY A 103 20.06 9.46 10.92
CA GLY A 103 19.95 10.88 10.58
C GLY A 103 18.82 11.22 9.62
N MET A 104 17.96 10.28 9.27
CA MET A 104 16.70 10.57 8.58
C MET A 104 15.64 11.06 9.58
N ARG A 105 14.51 11.58 9.09
CA ARG A 105 13.42 12.05 9.96
C ARG A 105 12.87 10.94 10.85
N GLU A 106 12.47 11.31 12.07
CA GLU A 106 12.15 10.38 13.14
C GLU A 106 11.03 9.38 12.81
N ASN A 107 10.00 9.82 12.09
CA ASN A 107 8.86 8.98 11.73
C ASN A 107 9.23 7.78 10.82
N LEU A 108 10.33 7.85 10.08
CA LEU A 108 10.80 6.73 9.24
C LEU A 108 11.39 5.57 10.06
N TYR A 109 11.73 5.81 11.33
CA TYR A 109 12.22 4.75 12.24
C TYR A 109 11.11 4.13 13.08
N PHE A 110 9.86 4.59 12.90
CA PHE A 110 8.73 4.02 13.59
C PHE A 110 8.44 2.60 13.07
N LYS A 111 8.51 1.61 13.97
CA LYS A 111 8.14 0.23 13.66
C LYS A 111 6.72 -0.01 14.12
N ASP A 112 5.84 -0.23 13.19
CA ASP A 112 4.45 -0.55 13.45
C ASP A 112 4.22 -2.05 13.61
N ASP A 113 3.38 -2.43 14.57
CA ASP A 113 2.75 -3.74 14.74
C ASP A 113 1.42 -3.58 15.50
N ASP A 114 0.71 -2.49 15.19
CA ASP A 114 -0.57 -2.15 15.80
C ASP A 114 -1.72 -2.76 14.98
N SER A 115 -2.46 -3.68 15.60
CA SER A 115 -3.57 -4.36 14.91
C SER A 115 -4.67 -3.44 14.40
N ARG A 116 -4.82 -2.24 14.98
CA ARG A 116 -5.80 -1.25 14.53
C ARG A 116 -5.46 -0.72 13.15
N LEU A 117 -4.17 -0.53 12.87
CA LEU A 117 -3.70 -0.07 11.57
C LEU A 117 -3.87 -1.12 10.46
N SER A 118 -3.98 -2.40 10.82
CA SER A 118 -4.34 -3.43 9.85
C SER A 118 -5.70 -3.17 9.21
N PHE A 119 -6.70 -2.77 10.01
CA PHE A 119 -8.06 -2.48 9.52
C PHE A 119 -8.20 -1.06 8.95
N LEU A 120 -7.48 -0.08 9.48
CA LEU A 120 -7.63 1.32 9.09
C LEU A 120 -6.74 1.71 7.91
N GLN A 121 -5.59 1.08 7.75
CA GLN A 121 -4.57 1.45 6.76
C GLN A 121 -4.05 0.27 5.93
N GLY A 122 -4.53 -0.96 6.19
CA GLY A 122 -4.07 -2.14 5.47
C GLY A 122 -2.71 -2.68 5.93
N ASN A 123 -2.17 -2.23 7.08
CA ASN A 123 -0.86 -2.65 7.56
C ASN A 123 -0.82 -4.13 7.91
N TYR A 124 0.32 -4.78 7.62
CA TYR A 124 0.55 -6.19 7.94
C TYR A 124 1.16 -6.34 9.32
N ILE A 125 0.48 -7.08 10.20
CA ILE A 125 0.87 -7.27 11.61
C ILE A 125 1.38 -8.67 11.87
N THR A 126 2.24 -8.81 12.88
CA THR A 126 2.86 -10.10 13.21
C THR A 126 2.06 -10.95 14.20
N LEU A 127 0.97 -10.44 14.76
CA LEU A 127 0.18 -11.02 15.85
C LEU A 127 0.94 -11.14 17.19
N THR A 128 2.23 -10.82 17.24
CA THR A 128 3.03 -10.97 18.47
C THR A 128 2.71 -9.90 19.50
N ASN A 129 2.22 -8.75 19.04
CA ASN A 129 1.88 -7.58 19.86
C ASN A 129 0.41 -7.55 20.28
N MET A 130 -0.37 -8.55 19.85
CA MET A 130 -1.81 -8.65 20.06
C MET A 130 -2.11 -9.48 21.29
N SER A 131 -2.86 -8.94 22.25
CA SER A 131 -3.38 -9.66 23.40
C SER A 131 -4.59 -10.54 23.04
N GLU A 132 -4.96 -11.49 23.91
CA GLU A 132 -6.20 -12.27 23.74
C GLU A 132 -7.44 -11.37 23.76
N HIS A 133 -7.43 -10.34 24.61
CA HIS A 133 -8.49 -9.33 24.64
C HIS A 133 -8.67 -8.62 23.29
N ASN A 134 -7.57 -8.27 22.59
CA ASN A 134 -7.66 -7.69 21.25
C ASN A 134 -8.26 -8.68 20.24
N VAL A 135 -7.91 -9.98 20.33
CA VAL A 135 -8.51 -11.02 19.49
C VAL A 135 -10.02 -11.13 19.75
N ASP A 136 -10.44 -11.12 21.04
CA ASP A 136 -11.86 -11.17 21.41
C ASP A 136 -12.64 -9.97 20.86
N ARG A 137 -12.06 -8.77 20.90
CA ARG A 137 -12.68 -7.55 20.35
C ARG A 137 -12.81 -7.61 18.82
N ILE A 138 -11.76 -8.05 18.10
CA ILE A 138 -11.80 -8.22 16.65
C ILE A 138 -12.93 -9.18 16.26
N ILE A 139 -13.07 -10.30 16.97
CA ILE A 139 -14.12 -11.29 16.73
C ILE A 139 -15.51 -10.71 17.09
N LYS A 140 -15.63 -10.05 18.26
CA LYS A 140 -16.88 -9.41 18.71
C LYS A 140 -17.40 -8.39 17.70
N TYR A 141 -16.51 -7.56 17.17
CA TYR A 141 -16.84 -6.49 16.22
C TYR A 141 -16.84 -6.92 14.77
N ARG A 142 -16.44 -8.18 14.51
CA ARG A 142 -16.30 -8.75 13.15
C ARG A 142 -15.45 -7.90 12.23
N LEU A 143 -14.35 -7.36 12.76
CA LEU A 143 -13.41 -6.56 11.98
C LEU A 143 -12.71 -7.45 10.94
N SER A 144 -12.81 -7.08 9.66
CA SER A 144 -12.38 -7.91 8.53
C SER A 144 -12.12 -7.04 7.30
N PRO A 145 -11.13 -7.33 6.44
CA PRO A 145 -10.09 -8.35 6.63
C PRO A 145 -8.99 -7.92 7.61
N ILE A 146 -8.26 -8.90 8.18
CA ILE A 146 -7.03 -8.67 8.93
C ILE A 146 -5.82 -9.07 8.08
N ASN A 147 -4.79 -8.22 8.01
CA ASN A 147 -3.58 -8.44 7.24
C ASN A 147 -2.45 -8.99 8.14
N ILE A 148 -1.96 -10.18 7.86
CA ILE A 148 -1.06 -10.93 8.74
C ILE A 148 0.30 -11.19 8.08
N SER A 149 1.38 -10.76 8.72
CA SER A 149 2.77 -11.10 8.39
C SER A 149 3.13 -12.48 8.96
N PHE A 150 2.98 -13.52 8.15
CA PHE A 150 3.24 -14.90 8.58
C PHE A 150 4.73 -15.22 8.65
N GLN A 151 5.48 -14.91 7.60
CA GLN A 151 6.88 -15.22 7.33
C GLN A 151 7.15 -16.72 7.20
N THR A 152 6.63 -17.53 8.08
CA THR A 152 6.64 -19.00 8.04
C THR A 152 5.61 -19.56 9.02
N MET A 153 5.08 -20.73 8.72
CA MET A 153 4.20 -21.49 9.62
C MET A 153 4.98 -22.46 10.55
N ASN A 154 6.31 -22.51 10.42
CA ASN A 154 7.16 -23.23 11.36
C ASN A 154 7.38 -22.40 12.62
N PRO A 155 6.81 -22.80 13.80
CA PRO A 155 6.87 -21.96 15.01
C PRO A 155 8.29 -21.66 15.50
N LYS A 156 9.22 -22.62 15.38
CA LYS A 156 10.61 -22.43 15.79
C LYS A 156 11.35 -21.48 14.86
N LEU A 157 11.17 -21.65 13.55
CA LEU A 157 11.77 -20.78 12.56
C LEU A 157 11.22 -19.36 12.69
N ARG A 158 9.90 -19.22 12.92
CA ARG A 158 9.27 -17.92 13.12
C ARG A 158 9.85 -17.17 14.33
N CYS A 159 10.07 -17.87 15.45
CA CYS A 159 10.75 -17.28 16.63
C CYS A 159 12.15 -16.77 16.29
N MET A 160 12.90 -17.50 15.47
CA MET A 160 14.23 -17.09 15.01
C MET A 160 14.13 -15.88 14.06
N MET A 161 13.27 -15.93 13.06
CA MET A 161 13.13 -14.87 12.05
C MET A 161 12.69 -13.54 12.66
N LEU A 162 11.75 -13.55 13.60
CA LEU A 162 11.24 -12.36 14.29
C LEU A 162 12.09 -11.96 15.51
N ASN A 163 13.04 -12.81 15.88
CA ASN A 163 13.82 -12.70 17.11
C ASN A 163 12.90 -12.44 18.34
N ASN A 164 11.81 -13.20 18.41
CA ASN A 164 10.78 -13.10 19.43
C ASN A 164 10.34 -14.51 19.84
N ARG A 165 10.55 -14.88 21.11
CA ARG A 165 10.24 -16.22 21.64
C ARG A 165 8.74 -16.58 21.60
N PHE A 166 7.86 -15.59 21.52
CA PHE A 166 6.41 -15.78 21.46
C PHE A 166 5.85 -15.85 20.02
N ALA A 167 6.69 -15.59 19.01
CA ALA A 167 6.24 -15.51 17.64
C ALA A 167 5.64 -16.80 17.09
N GLY A 168 6.14 -17.95 17.55
CA GLY A 168 5.58 -19.26 17.19
C GLY A 168 4.20 -19.50 17.79
N GLU A 169 4.02 -19.15 19.08
CA GLU A 169 2.74 -19.29 19.78
C GLU A 169 1.67 -18.35 19.21
N ALA A 170 2.07 -17.17 18.77
CA ALA A 170 1.16 -16.19 18.19
C ALA A 170 0.40 -16.70 16.93
N LEU A 171 0.93 -17.71 16.23
CA LEU A 171 0.25 -18.36 15.11
C LEU A 171 -1.09 -18.98 15.51
N GLY A 172 -1.27 -19.43 16.77
CA GLY A 172 -2.54 -19.98 17.23
C GLY A 172 -3.73 -19.00 17.19
N LYS A 173 -3.47 -17.69 17.08
CA LYS A 173 -4.53 -16.69 16.89
C LYS A 173 -5.21 -16.81 15.52
N VAL A 174 -4.50 -17.35 14.52
CA VAL A 174 -5.02 -17.57 13.17
C VAL A 174 -6.19 -18.57 13.19
N ASP A 175 -6.07 -19.63 14.01
CA ASP A 175 -7.16 -20.61 14.18
C ASP A 175 -8.44 -19.95 14.70
N ARG A 176 -8.28 -19.00 15.66
CA ARG A 176 -9.42 -18.28 16.23
C ARG A 176 -10.10 -17.36 15.22
N PHE A 177 -9.32 -16.66 14.39
CA PHE A 177 -9.86 -15.83 13.31
C PHE A 177 -10.59 -16.69 12.25
N TYR A 178 -10.00 -17.82 11.87
CA TYR A 178 -10.60 -18.76 10.95
C TYR A 178 -11.92 -19.31 11.47
N GLU A 179 -11.96 -19.80 12.72
CA GLU A 179 -13.17 -20.33 13.36
C GLU A 179 -14.28 -19.27 13.48
N ALA A 180 -13.90 -18.01 13.66
CA ALA A 180 -14.84 -16.89 13.72
C ALA A 180 -15.26 -16.36 12.33
N GLY A 181 -14.66 -16.85 11.24
CA GLY A 181 -14.94 -16.39 9.88
C GLY A 181 -14.42 -14.97 9.58
N ILE A 182 -13.38 -14.54 10.27
CA ILE A 182 -12.69 -13.26 10.00
C ILE A 182 -11.80 -13.45 8.77
N LEU A 183 -12.07 -12.70 7.70
CA LEU A 183 -11.28 -12.76 6.49
C LEU A 183 -9.84 -12.31 6.75
N MET A 184 -8.90 -12.97 6.10
CA MET A 184 -7.47 -12.73 6.31
C MET A 184 -6.76 -12.53 4.98
N ASN A 185 -5.79 -11.61 4.97
CA ASN A 185 -4.75 -11.54 3.95
C ASN A 185 -3.40 -11.83 4.57
N GLY A 186 -2.54 -12.53 3.85
CA GLY A 186 -1.25 -12.94 4.36
C GLY A 186 -0.08 -12.34 3.59
N GLN A 187 1.06 -12.23 4.27
CA GLN A 187 2.33 -11.84 3.64
C GLN A 187 3.47 -12.74 4.15
N ILE A 188 4.33 -13.13 3.23
CA ILE A 188 5.62 -13.79 3.51
C ILE A 188 6.73 -12.97 2.88
N VAL A 189 7.60 -12.38 3.72
CA VAL A 189 8.89 -11.87 3.26
C VAL A 189 9.85 -13.05 3.15
N LEU A 190 10.21 -13.39 1.93
CA LEU A 190 11.05 -14.55 1.66
C LEU A 190 12.53 -14.20 1.79
N CYS A 191 13.27 -15.00 2.58
CA CYS A 191 14.69 -14.86 2.84
C CYS A 191 15.40 -16.11 2.34
N LYS A 192 16.32 -15.94 1.40
CA LYS A 192 17.07 -17.05 0.79
C LYS A 192 17.82 -17.88 1.82
N GLY A 193 17.68 -19.20 1.74
CA GLY A 193 18.29 -20.14 2.68
C GLY A 193 17.70 -20.15 4.09
N VAL A 194 16.59 -19.43 4.33
CA VAL A 194 15.93 -19.33 5.64
C VAL A 194 14.54 -19.93 5.60
N ASN A 195 13.61 -19.25 4.91
CA ASN A 195 12.21 -19.67 4.82
C ASN A 195 11.74 -19.98 3.38
N ASP A 196 12.70 -20.13 2.46
CA ASP A 196 12.47 -20.53 1.08
C ASP A 196 12.45 -22.06 0.88
N GLY A 197 12.26 -22.51 -0.35
CA GLY A 197 12.27 -23.92 -0.72
C GLY A 197 11.29 -24.75 0.10
N ALA A 198 11.78 -25.75 0.83
CA ALA A 198 10.94 -26.66 1.62
C ALA A 198 10.15 -25.98 2.74
N GLU A 199 10.69 -24.90 3.33
CA GLU A 199 9.98 -24.13 4.36
C GLU A 199 8.84 -23.28 3.77
N LEU A 200 9.02 -22.75 2.57
CA LEU A 200 7.94 -22.07 1.84
C LEU A 200 6.83 -23.09 1.53
N GLU A 201 7.18 -24.24 0.95
CA GLU A 201 6.22 -25.31 0.64
C GLU A 201 5.45 -25.77 1.88
N TYR A 202 6.15 -25.95 3.01
CA TYR A 202 5.52 -26.26 4.29
C TYR A 202 4.54 -25.17 4.72
N SER A 203 4.96 -23.90 4.64
CA SER A 203 4.12 -22.77 5.05
C SER A 203 2.87 -22.64 4.17
N LEU A 204 3.01 -22.79 2.85
CA LEU A 204 1.88 -22.77 1.92
C LEU A 204 0.88 -23.89 2.22
N LYS A 205 1.38 -25.11 2.50
CA LYS A 205 0.54 -26.24 2.88
C LYS A 205 -0.26 -25.98 4.18
N GLU A 206 0.40 -25.40 5.19
CA GLU A 206 -0.28 -25.09 6.45
C GLU A 206 -1.30 -23.97 6.29
N LEU A 207 -0.97 -22.90 5.54
CA LEU A 207 -1.86 -21.77 5.28
C LEU A 207 -3.05 -22.13 4.39
N TYR A 208 -2.86 -23.09 3.47
CA TYR A 208 -3.93 -23.57 2.62
C TYR A 208 -5.14 -24.15 3.38
N LYS A 209 -4.95 -24.57 4.63
CA LYS A 209 -6.03 -25.07 5.49
C LYS A 209 -7.06 -23.99 5.84
N TYR A 210 -6.70 -22.74 5.72
CA TYR A 210 -7.56 -21.59 6.04
C TYR A 210 -8.29 -21.00 4.83
N VAL A 211 -8.02 -21.51 3.62
CA VAL A 211 -8.73 -21.12 2.40
C VAL A 211 -10.19 -21.60 2.47
N PRO A 212 -11.22 -20.80 2.07
CA PRO A 212 -11.12 -19.48 1.46
C PRO A 212 -11.17 -18.29 2.44
N VAL A 213 -11.15 -18.50 3.76
CA VAL A 213 -11.15 -17.42 4.76
C VAL A 213 -9.82 -16.63 4.72
N LEU A 214 -8.72 -17.29 4.44
CA LEU A 214 -7.48 -16.68 3.99
C LEU A 214 -7.62 -16.43 2.48
N GLU A 215 -8.03 -15.20 2.12
CA GLU A 215 -8.40 -14.85 0.75
C GLU A 215 -7.18 -14.72 -0.15
N SER A 216 -6.08 -14.18 0.38
CA SER A 216 -4.88 -13.91 -0.40
C SER A 216 -3.61 -14.00 0.44
N LEU A 217 -2.52 -14.47 -0.17
CA LEU A 217 -1.19 -14.54 0.42
C LEU A 217 -0.16 -13.98 -0.56
N SER A 218 0.54 -12.92 -0.20
CA SER A 218 1.66 -12.40 -0.99
C SER A 218 2.98 -13.02 -0.55
N VAL A 219 3.84 -13.35 -1.50
CA VAL A 219 5.22 -13.74 -1.27
C VAL A 219 6.12 -12.70 -1.93
N VAL A 220 6.88 -11.96 -1.12
CA VAL A 220 7.74 -10.88 -1.59
C VAL A 220 9.22 -11.19 -1.26
N PRO A 221 10.19 -10.84 -2.11
CA PRO A 221 11.59 -11.02 -1.77
C PRO A 221 12.01 -10.02 -0.69
N VAL A 222 12.97 -10.41 0.15
CA VAL A 222 13.54 -9.50 1.13
C VAL A 222 14.30 -8.36 0.46
N GLY A 223 14.00 -7.12 0.82
CA GLY A 223 14.77 -5.94 0.41
C GLY A 223 16.08 -5.85 1.20
N LEU A 224 17.19 -5.68 0.51
CA LEU A 224 18.53 -5.59 1.09
C LEU A 224 19.18 -4.26 0.73
N SER A 225 19.26 -3.33 1.72
CA SER A 225 19.99 -2.08 1.55
C SER A 225 21.50 -2.27 1.80
N LYS A 226 22.31 -1.27 1.47
CA LYS A 226 23.73 -1.26 1.79
C LYS A 226 24.04 -1.08 3.29
N PHE A 227 23.04 -0.70 4.10
CA PHE A 227 23.18 -0.42 5.53
C PHE A 227 22.87 -1.66 6.39
N ARG A 228 23.60 -2.75 6.14
CA ARG A 228 23.38 -4.04 6.82
C ARG A 228 24.52 -4.46 7.76
N ASP A 229 25.44 -3.59 8.06
CA ASP A 229 26.55 -3.89 8.96
C ASP A 229 26.03 -4.25 10.35
N GLY A 230 26.43 -5.43 10.84
CA GLY A 230 25.99 -5.94 12.15
C GLY A 230 24.60 -6.58 12.17
N LEU A 231 23.84 -6.56 11.07
CA LEU A 231 22.56 -7.28 10.96
C LEU A 231 22.78 -8.74 10.55
N TYR A 232 21.71 -9.55 10.68
CA TYR A 232 21.72 -10.95 10.27
C TYR A 232 22.10 -11.06 8.78
N PRO A 233 23.07 -11.92 8.43
CA PRO A 233 23.52 -12.04 7.03
C PRO A 233 22.43 -12.70 6.17
N LEU A 234 21.88 -11.94 5.23
CA LEU A 234 20.93 -12.41 4.24
C LEU A 234 21.55 -12.31 2.84
N GLU A 235 21.22 -13.27 2.00
CA GLU A 235 21.68 -13.32 0.62
C GLU A 235 20.56 -12.88 -0.34
N PRO A 236 20.90 -12.18 -1.44
CA PRO A 236 19.92 -11.85 -2.47
C PRO A 236 19.52 -13.11 -3.25
N PHE A 237 18.29 -13.07 -3.76
CA PHE A 237 17.83 -14.04 -4.73
C PHE A 237 18.42 -13.74 -6.11
N ASN A 238 18.58 -14.78 -6.91
CA ASN A 238 18.96 -14.68 -8.30
C ASN A 238 17.83 -15.16 -9.23
N LYS A 239 18.06 -15.13 -10.54
CA LYS A 239 17.10 -15.52 -11.56
C LYS A 239 16.57 -16.96 -11.38
N GLU A 240 17.47 -17.90 -11.12
CA GLU A 240 17.14 -19.32 -10.95
C GLU A 240 16.33 -19.54 -9.67
N ASP A 241 16.65 -18.80 -8.61
CA ASP A 241 15.89 -18.81 -7.37
C ASP A 241 14.46 -18.30 -7.61
N ALA A 242 14.33 -17.16 -8.30
CA ALA A 242 13.03 -16.56 -8.63
C ALA A 242 12.17 -17.51 -9.48
N CYS A 243 12.76 -18.18 -10.47
CA CYS A 243 12.04 -19.20 -11.24
C CYS A 243 11.47 -20.30 -10.34
N ARG A 244 12.24 -20.82 -9.38
CA ARG A 244 11.77 -21.86 -8.45
C ARG A 244 10.63 -21.37 -7.54
N VAL A 245 10.75 -20.13 -7.05
CA VAL A 245 9.69 -19.52 -6.22
C VAL A 245 8.39 -19.41 -7.02
N ILE A 246 8.45 -18.88 -8.24
CA ILE A 246 7.28 -18.78 -9.12
C ILE A 246 6.69 -20.17 -9.40
N ASP A 247 7.49 -21.17 -9.75
CA ASP A 247 7.01 -22.53 -10.05
C ASP A 247 6.27 -23.12 -8.83
N THR A 248 6.80 -22.91 -7.61
CA THR A 248 6.12 -23.32 -6.37
C THR A 248 4.79 -22.62 -6.21
N ILE A 249 4.76 -21.30 -6.32
CA ILE A 249 3.55 -20.49 -6.15
C ILE A 249 2.49 -20.87 -7.19
N GLU A 250 2.86 -20.97 -8.47
CA GLU A 250 1.93 -21.30 -9.54
C GLU A 250 1.34 -22.72 -9.40
N SER A 251 2.09 -23.66 -8.81
CA SER A 251 1.54 -24.99 -8.50
C SER A 251 0.43 -24.93 -7.45
N TRP A 252 0.59 -24.11 -6.43
CA TRP A 252 -0.43 -23.87 -5.40
C TRP A 252 -1.62 -23.06 -5.93
N GLN A 253 -1.37 -22.05 -6.78
CA GLN A 253 -2.43 -21.31 -7.46
C GLN A 253 -3.36 -22.22 -8.25
N LYS A 254 -2.77 -23.11 -9.07
CA LYS A 254 -3.55 -24.09 -9.84
C LYS A 254 -4.43 -24.94 -8.96
N LYS A 255 -3.86 -25.49 -7.88
CA LYS A 255 -4.60 -26.32 -6.93
C LYS A 255 -5.74 -25.53 -6.27
N ALA A 256 -5.46 -24.33 -5.78
CA ALA A 256 -6.44 -23.50 -5.09
C ALA A 256 -7.59 -23.10 -6.03
N TYR A 257 -7.25 -22.75 -7.27
CA TYR A 257 -8.26 -22.40 -8.27
C TYR A 257 -9.17 -23.57 -8.63
N GLU A 258 -8.60 -24.77 -8.77
CA GLU A 258 -9.38 -26.00 -9.04
C GLU A 258 -10.32 -26.37 -7.87
N GLU A 259 -9.91 -26.14 -6.62
CA GLU A 259 -10.68 -26.53 -5.43
C GLU A 259 -11.59 -25.42 -4.90
N HIS A 260 -11.22 -24.15 -5.03
CA HIS A 260 -11.90 -23.02 -4.39
C HIS A 260 -12.27 -21.86 -5.34
N GLY A 261 -11.77 -21.85 -6.59
CA GLY A 261 -12.03 -20.78 -7.56
C GLY A 261 -11.26 -19.49 -7.30
N ILE A 262 -10.23 -19.51 -6.43
CA ILE A 262 -9.32 -18.41 -6.15
C ILE A 262 -7.87 -18.87 -6.30
N HIS A 263 -6.94 -17.95 -6.60
CA HIS A 263 -5.52 -18.30 -6.75
C HIS A 263 -4.75 -18.36 -5.41
N PHE A 264 -5.32 -17.83 -4.33
CA PHE A 264 -4.83 -17.90 -2.96
C PHE A 264 -3.45 -17.26 -2.73
N VAL A 265 -2.37 -17.72 -3.39
CA VAL A 265 -1.00 -17.24 -3.17
C VAL A 265 -0.44 -16.60 -4.41
N HIS A 266 0.23 -15.46 -4.23
CA HIS A 266 0.73 -14.63 -5.33
C HIS A 266 2.21 -14.28 -5.12
N ALA A 267 3.00 -14.43 -6.18
CA ALA A 267 4.33 -13.86 -6.26
C ALA A 267 4.22 -12.36 -6.58
N SER A 268 5.00 -11.52 -5.90
CA SER A 268 5.11 -10.11 -6.28
C SER A 268 5.69 -9.94 -7.70
N ASP A 269 5.41 -8.80 -8.32
CA ASP A 269 5.89 -8.48 -9.67
C ASP A 269 7.42 -8.58 -9.77
N GLU A 270 8.13 -8.28 -8.68
CA GLU A 270 9.59 -8.37 -8.60
C GLU A 270 10.11 -9.78 -8.89
N TRP A 271 9.41 -10.84 -8.48
CA TRP A 271 9.79 -12.22 -8.79
C TRP A 271 9.77 -12.51 -10.29
N TYR A 272 8.70 -12.07 -10.98
CA TYR A 272 8.57 -12.26 -12.42
C TYR A 272 9.65 -11.49 -13.19
N ILE A 273 9.92 -10.27 -12.77
CA ILE A 273 10.97 -9.42 -13.37
C ILE A 273 12.35 -10.06 -13.16
N MET A 274 12.66 -10.49 -11.94
CA MET A 274 13.93 -11.17 -11.61
C MET A 274 14.11 -12.47 -12.39
N ALA A 275 13.03 -13.24 -12.55
CA ALA A 275 13.02 -14.47 -13.34
C ALA A 275 13.12 -14.21 -14.86
N GLY A 276 12.84 -12.99 -15.31
CA GLY A 276 12.70 -12.66 -16.73
C GLY A 276 11.49 -13.35 -17.37
N ARG A 277 10.41 -13.53 -16.58
CA ARG A 277 9.12 -14.08 -17.04
C ARG A 277 8.11 -12.96 -17.24
N GLU A 278 7.15 -13.15 -18.13
CA GLU A 278 6.00 -12.23 -18.26
C GLU A 278 5.15 -12.28 -17.00
N LEU A 279 4.56 -11.11 -16.68
CA LEU A 279 3.59 -11.01 -15.58
C LEU A 279 2.33 -11.83 -15.89
N PRO A 280 1.71 -12.43 -14.90
CA PRO A 280 0.42 -13.12 -15.07
C PRO A 280 -0.64 -12.22 -15.70
N GLU A 281 -1.63 -12.82 -16.36
CA GLU A 281 -2.80 -12.09 -16.85
C GLU A 281 -3.68 -11.63 -15.67
N GLU A 282 -4.52 -10.62 -15.91
CA GLU A 282 -5.32 -9.92 -14.90
C GLU A 282 -6.16 -10.86 -14.04
N GLU A 283 -6.78 -11.85 -14.67
CA GLU A 283 -7.69 -12.80 -14.01
C GLU A 283 -7.00 -13.63 -12.92
N ARG A 284 -5.65 -13.71 -12.94
CA ARG A 284 -4.88 -14.48 -11.95
C ARG A 284 -4.62 -13.73 -10.66
N TYR A 285 -5.02 -12.47 -10.55
CA TYR A 285 -4.79 -11.64 -9.35
C TYR A 285 -6.00 -11.52 -8.43
N ASP A 286 -7.13 -12.20 -8.76
CA ASP A 286 -8.36 -12.26 -7.94
C ASP A 286 -8.86 -10.87 -7.48
N GLY A 287 -8.77 -9.86 -8.37
CA GLY A 287 -9.18 -8.49 -8.07
C GLY A 287 -8.11 -7.64 -7.35
N TYR A 288 -6.84 -8.05 -7.40
CA TYR A 288 -5.70 -7.27 -6.92
C TYR A 288 -5.69 -6.98 -5.41
N LEU A 289 -6.05 -7.96 -4.58
CA LEU A 289 -6.09 -7.84 -3.10
C LEU A 289 -4.74 -7.49 -2.45
N GLN A 290 -3.63 -7.59 -3.19
CA GLN A 290 -2.27 -7.45 -2.65
C GLN A 290 -1.44 -6.38 -3.36
N LEU A 291 -2.08 -5.35 -3.96
CA LEU A 291 -1.39 -4.28 -4.71
C LEU A 291 -0.29 -3.60 -3.88
N GLU A 292 -0.57 -3.30 -2.61
CA GLU A 292 0.38 -2.65 -1.69
C GLU A 292 1.64 -3.48 -1.42
N ASN A 293 1.56 -4.80 -1.66
CA ASN A 293 2.71 -5.71 -1.60
C ASN A 293 3.41 -5.88 -2.97
N GLY A 294 3.08 -5.05 -3.95
CA GLY A 294 3.64 -5.13 -5.29
C GLY A 294 3.22 -6.38 -6.06
N VAL A 295 2.02 -6.90 -5.80
CA VAL A 295 1.42 -8.04 -6.51
C VAL A 295 0.44 -7.54 -7.55
N GLY A 296 0.77 -7.64 -8.82
CA GLY A 296 -0.06 -7.24 -9.93
C GLY A 296 -0.15 -5.73 -10.15
N MET A 297 0.64 -4.93 -9.45
CA MET A 297 0.64 -3.47 -9.62
C MET A 297 1.00 -3.07 -11.05
N LEU A 298 2.04 -3.67 -11.62
CA LEU A 298 2.42 -3.40 -13.00
C LEU A 298 1.38 -3.91 -14.00
N ARG A 299 0.78 -5.07 -13.75
CA ARG A 299 -0.30 -5.58 -14.62
C ARG A 299 -1.50 -4.64 -14.61
N SER A 300 -1.96 -4.22 -13.44
CA SER A 300 -3.09 -3.27 -13.31
C SER A 300 -2.81 -1.98 -14.08
N ILE A 301 -1.65 -1.35 -13.86
CA ILE A 301 -1.24 -0.13 -14.58
C ILE A 301 -1.21 -0.38 -16.10
N MET A 302 -0.70 -1.52 -16.56
CA MET A 302 -0.64 -1.84 -18.00
C MET A 302 -2.03 -2.00 -18.62
N VAL A 303 -2.94 -2.71 -17.95
CA VAL A 303 -4.32 -2.92 -18.44
C VAL A 303 -5.07 -1.59 -18.52
N GLU A 304 -5.05 -0.81 -17.46
CA GLU A 304 -5.68 0.51 -17.43
C GLU A 304 -5.08 1.47 -18.48
N PHE A 305 -3.75 1.44 -18.64
CA PHE A 305 -3.07 2.22 -19.67
C PHE A 305 -3.51 1.81 -21.09
N GLU A 306 -3.55 0.52 -21.39
CA GLU A 306 -3.94 0.00 -22.70
C GLU A 306 -5.42 0.30 -23.03
N ASP A 307 -6.30 0.19 -22.04
CA ASP A 307 -7.72 0.53 -22.22
C ASP A 307 -7.91 2.04 -22.43
N GLY A 308 -7.25 2.86 -21.62
CA GLY A 308 -7.23 4.30 -21.83
C GLY A 308 -6.63 4.69 -23.19
N LEU A 309 -5.55 4.03 -23.60
CA LEU A 309 -4.90 4.31 -24.87
C LEU A 309 -5.81 4.00 -26.07
N LYS A 310 -6.59 2.92 -26.02
CA LYS A 310 -7.62 2.59 -27.02
C LYS A 310 -8.70 3.68 -27.05
N GLU A 311 -9.20 4.07 -25.86
CA GLU A 311 -10.21 5.13 -25.74
C GLU A 311 -9.73 6.45 -26.34
N TYR A 312 -8.53 6.91 -25.97
CA TYR A 312 -7.96 8.15 -26.51
C TYR A 312 -7.62 8.04 -27.98
N ALA A 313 -7.15 6.90 -28.48
CA ALA A 313 -6.94 6.68 -29.91
C ALA A 313 -8.24 6.79 -30.68
N ASP A 314 -9.35 6.28 -30.17
CA ASP A 314 -10.68 6.43 -30.78
C ASP A 314 -11.20 7.88 -30.75
N LEU A 315 -10.93 8.61 -29.65
CA LEU A 315 -11.32 10.01 -29.47
C LEU A 315 -10.53 10.96 -30.40
N TYR A 316 -9.23 10.78 -30.49
CA TYR A 316 -8.32 11.64 -31.27
C TYR A 316 -8.01 11.03 -32.64
N GLY A 317 -8.32 9.76 -32.83
CA GLY A 317 -7.89 8.98 -33.97
C GLY A 317 -8.51 9.47 -35.27
N LYS A 318 -7.70 9.50 -36.28
CA LYS A 318 -8.06 9.51 -37.67
C LYS A 318 -8.61 8.13 -38.06
N SER A 319 -9.63 7.60 -37.38
CA SER A 319 -10.15 6.31 -37.82
C SER A 319 -10.84 6.49 -39.16
N ALA A 320 -10.28 5.85 -40.16
CA ALA A 320 -10.85 5.64 -41.45
C ALA A 320 -12.18 4.88 -41.27
N GLY A 321 -13.28 5.61 -41.08
CA GLY A 321 -14.60 4.99 -40.94
C GLY A 321 -15.68 5.78 -40.22
N TYR A 322 -15.36 6.90 -39.57
CA TYR A 322 -16.41 7.69 -38.91
C TYR A 322 -17.34 8.34 -39.94
N SER A 323 -18.64 8.17 -39.72
CA SER A 323 -19.68 8.87 -40.50
C SER A 323 -19.57 10.38 -40.27
N LEU A 324 -20.11 11.16 -41.18
CA LEU A 324 -20.17 12.64 -41.06
C LEU A 324 -20.84 13.07 -39.73
N SER A 325 -21.80 12.28 -39.26
CA SER A 325 -22.48 12.49 -37.96
C SER A 325 -21.56 12.31 -36.74
N ASP A 326 -20.58 11.39 -36.79
CA ASP A 326 -19.61 11.18 -35.72
C ASP A 326 -18.56 12.28 -35.70
N ARG A 327 -18.16 12.78 -36.89
CA ARG A 327 -17.30 13.97 -37.02
C ARG A 327 -17.94 15.23 -36.44
N ILE A 328 -19.24 15.42 -36.66
CA ILE A 328 -19.98 16.57 -36.14
C ILE A 328 -20.15 16.44 -34.63
N ARG A 329 -20.47 15.25 -34.11
CA ARG A 329 -20.61 14.99 -32.67
C ARG A 329 -19.28 15.20 -31.90
N ASN A 330 -18.16 14.80 -32.48
CA ASN A 330 -16.83 14.98 -31.90
C ASN A 330 -16.33 16.44 -32.02
N ALA A 331 -16.75 17.20 -33.03
CA ALA A 331 -16.43 18.62 -33.16
C ALA A 331 -17.07 19.50 -32.06
N PHE A 332 -18.17 19.04 -31.43
CA PHE A 332 -18.80 19.70 -30.27
C PHE A 332 -18.27 19.23 -28.90
N ARG A 333 -17.54 18.11 -28.84
CA ARG A 333 -16.75 17.75 -27.67
C ARG A 333 -15.46 18.57 -27.68
N ARG A 334 -15.29 19.45 -26.73
CA ARG A 334 -13.99 20.12 -26.47
C ARG A 334 -13.02 19.06 -25.98
N LEU A 335 -12.34 18.37 -26.89
CA LEU A 335 -11.26 17.46 -26.54
C LEU A 335 -10.14 18.29 -25.89
N PRO A 336 -9.55 17.83 -24.80
CA PRO A 336 -8.35 18.45 -24.24
C PRO A 336 -7.26 18.56 -25.32
N ARG A 337 -6.54 19.66 -25.32
CA ARG A 337 -5.43 19.85 -26.27
C ARG A 337 -4.22 19.05 -25.80
N ILE A 338 -3.72 18.19 -26.66
CA ILE A 338 -2.43 17.51 -26.45
C ILE A 338 -1.33 18.59 -26.62
N LYS A 339 -0.56 18.84 -25.57
CA LYS A 339 0.56 19.80 -25.60
C LYS A 339 1.75 19.18 -26.32
N GLU A 340 2.47 19.99 -27.12
CA GLU A 340 3.73 19.60 -27.76
C GLU A 340 4.88 19.93 -26.79
N GLU A 341 5.14 19.05 -25.82
CA GLU A 341 6.24 19.14 -24.86
C GLU A 341 6.90 17.77 -24.74
N SER A 342 8.20 17.77 -24.50
CA SER A 342 8.94 16.54 -24.22
C SER A 342 8.79 16.17 -22.75
N ILE A 343 8.53 14.89 -22.46
CA ILE A 343 8.25 14.38 -21.12
C ILE A 343 9.28 13.32 -20.74
N THR A 344 9.81 13.41 -19.53
CA THR A 344 10.61 12.35 -18.92
C THR A 344 9.89 11.78 -17.71
N MET A 345 9.59 10.49 -17.75
CA MET A 345 9.08 9.73 -16.60
C MET A 345 10.24 9.23 -15.76
N ILE A 346 10.25 9.61 -14.49
CA ILE A 346 11.23 9.21 -13.50
C ILE A 346 10.69 7.99 -12.76
N THR A 347 11.49 6.93 -12.65
CA THR A 347 11.09 5.69 -11.98
C THR A 347 12.31 4.94 -11.46
N GLY A 348 12.08 3.94 -10.60
CA GLY A 348 13.09 2.96 -10.23
C GLY A 348 13.39 1.98 -11.36
N ARG A 349 14.51 1.29 -11.25
CA ARG A 349 14.98 0.35 -12.30
C ARG A 349 14.01 -0.82 -12.52
N LEU A 350 13.22 -1.20 -11.51
CA LEU A 350 12.31 -2.33 -11.58
C LEU A 350 11.22 -2.11 -12.62
N ALA A 351 10.53 -0.96 -12.57
CA ALA A 351 9.38 -0.64 -13.42
C ALA A 351 9.79 -0.09 -14.80
N ALA A 352 11.02 0.41 -14.96
CA ALA A 352 11.47 1.10 -16.16
C ALA A 352 11.20 0.33 -17.48
N PRO A 353 11.50 -0.97 -17.62
CA PRO A 353 11.24 -1.70 -18.87
C PRO A 353 9.75 -1.75 -19.26
N TYR A 354 8.85 -1.76 -18.31
CA TYR A 354 7.41 -1.76 -18.54
C TYR A 354 6.93 -0.37 -18.99
N LEU A 355 7.43 0.69 -18.36
CA LEU A 355 7.14 2.06 -18.77
C LEU A 355 7.70 2.38 -20.17
N GLU A 356 8.89 1.85 -20.52
CA GLU A 356 9.45 1.96 -21.88
C GLU A 356 8.55 1.27 -22.91
N ARG A 357 7.96 0.11 -22.57
CA ARG A 357 6.98 -0.58 -23.41
C ARG A 357 5.73 0.30 -23.62
N MET A 358 5.21 0.90 -22.55
CA MET A 358 4.07 1.83 -22.63
C MET A 358 4.38 3.08 -23.47
N CYS A 359 5.60 3.65 -23.35
CA CYS A 359 6.05 4.73 -24.22
C CYS A 359 6.04 4.31 -25.70
N SER A 360 6.48 3.09 -25.99
CA SER A 360 6.48 2.55 -27.36
C SER A 360 5.06 2.37 -27.91
N GLN A 361 4.14 1.89 -27.08
CA GLN A 361 2.72 1.76 -27.43
C GLN A 361 2.08 3.14 -27.68
N LEU A 362 2.35 4.12 -26.81
CA LEU A 362 1.89 5.49 -26.99
C LEU A 362 2.40 6.09 -28.31
N HIS A 363 3.71 5.97 -28.55
CA HIS A 363 4.34 6.55 -29.74
C HIS A 363 3.79 5.96 -31.05
N ALA A 364 3.40 4.69 -31.05
CA ALA A 364 2.78 4.04 -32.23
C ALA A 364 1.46 4.71 -32.62
N LEU A 365 0.67 5.21 -31.66
CA LEU A 365 -0.61 5.86 -31.89
C LEU A 365 -0.52 7.39 -31.89
N PHE A 366 0.42 7.95 -31.14
CA PHE A 366 0.65 9.38 -31.00
C PHE A 366 2.13 9.73 -31.27
N PRO A 367 2.60 9.62 -32.53
CA PRO A 367 4.01 9.78 -32.90
C PRO A 367 4.57 11.18 -32.64
N GLN A 368 3.70 12.17 -32.41
CA GLN A 368 4.10 13.53 -32.04
C GLN A 368 4.46 13.67 -30.54
N ARG A 369 4.23 12.62 -29.73
CA ARG A 369 4.58 12.65 -28.30
C ARG A 369 6.01 12.19 -28.11
N ASP A 370 6.83 13.01 -27.49
CA ASP A 370 8.19 12.66 -27.04
C ASP A 370 8.14 12.36 -25.56
N VAL A 371 7.99 11.08 -25.23
CA VAL A 371 7.96 10.58 -23.85
C VAL A 371 9.07 9.58 -23.67
N ARG A 372 9.90 9.79 -22.65
CA ARG A 372 11.07 8.99 -22.33
C ARG A 372 11.01 8.50 -20.89
N VAL A 373 11.74 7.44 -20.58
CA VAL A 373 11.89 6.91 -19.21
C VAL A 373 13.31 7.18 -18.75
N LEU A 374 13.44 7.70 -17.54
CA LEU A 374 14.70 7.82 -16.82
C LEU A 374 14.65 6.89 -15.60
N ALA A 375 15.34 5.76 -15.72
CA ALA A 375 15.47 4.78 -14.64
C ALA A 375 16.54 5.26 -13.65
N ILE A 376 16.12 5.67 -12.47
CA ILE A 376 17.02 6.14 -11.39
C ILE A 376 17.64 4.93 -10.68
N ARG A 377 18.96 4.96 -10.56
CA ARG A 377 19.72 4.06 -9.70
C ARG A 377 19.61 4.55 -8.26
N ASN A 378 19.30 3.65 -7.36
CA ASN A 378 19.27 3.98 -5.93
C ASN A 378 20.68 3.91 -5.35
N ASP A 379 21.37 5.04 -5.31
CA ASP A 379 22.72 5.15 -4.72
C ASP A 379 22.64 5.34 -3.20
N PHE A 380 21.52 5.89 -2.70
CA PHE A 380 21.29 6.13 -1.29
C PHE A 380 21.15 4.82 -0.50
N PHE A 381 20.22 3.93 -0.87
CA PHE A 381 20.03 2.64 -0.18
C PHE A 381 20.88 1.51 -0.78
N GLY A 382 21.43 1.68 -1.97
CA GLY A 382 22.22 0.71 -2.72
C GLY A 382 21.49 0.13 -3.93
N GLU A 383 22.25 -0.31 -4.91
CA GLU A 383 21.76 -0.71 -6.24
C GLU A 383 20.80 -1.91 -6.24
N MET A 384 20.74 -2.67 -5.15
CA MET A 384 19.80 -3.78 -4.98
C MET A 384 18.38 -3.30 -4.66
N ILE A 385 18.22 -2.04 -4.28
CA ILE A 385 16.93 -1.41 -4.10
C ILE A 385 16.50 -0.79 -5.43
N THR A 386 15.50 -1.38 -6.08
CA THR A 386 15.14 -1.07 -7.46
C THR A 386 13.74 -0.46 -7.61
N VAL A 387 12.97 -0.42 -6.53
CA VAL A 387 11.60 0.13 -6.49
C VAL A 387 11.59 1.65 -6.47
N SER A 388 10.58 2.27 -7.06
CA SER A 388 10.44 3.73 -7.10
C SER A 388 10.19 4.34 -5.72
N GLY A 389 9.41 3.70 -4.86
CA GLY A 389 9.04 4.23 -3.54
C GLY A 389 10.19 4.40 -2.54
N LEU A 390 11.38 3.93 -2.87
CA LEU A 390 12.60 4.11 -2.06
C LEU A 390 13.63 5.04 -2.72
N LEU A 391 13.27 5.74 -3.79
CA LEU A 391 14.13 6.78 -4.39
C LEU A 391 14.18 8.01 -3.49
N THR A 392 15.36 8.64 -3.44
CA THR A 392 15.58 9.89 -2.73
C THR A 392 15.63 11.08 -3.67
N GLY A 393 15.38 12.28 -3.15
CA GLY A 393 15.50 13.52 -3.91
C GLY A 393 16.92 13.75 -4.41
N GLU A 394 17.93 13.38 -3.60
CA GLU A 394 19.36 13.48 -3.98
C GLU A 394 19.66 12.59 -5.20
N ASP A 395 19.23 11.31 -5.20
CA ASP A 395 19.43 10.38 -6.31
C ASP A 395 18.75 10.87 -7.59
N ILE A 396 17.50 11.35 -7.47
CA ILE A 396 16.73 11.89 -8.58
C ILE A 396 17.42 13.12 -9.15
N LEU A 397 17.77 14.07 -8.31
CA LEU A 397 18.39 15.34 -8.71
C LEU A 397 19.73 15.13 -9.42
N ALA A 398 20.61 14.29 -8.84
CA ALA A 398 21.92 13.99 -9.40
C ALA A 398 21.82 13.39 -10.81
N GLN A 399 20.96 12.37 -10.97
CA GLN A 399 20.84 11.65 -12.25
C GLN A 399 20.03 12.43 -13.30
N CYS A 400 19.04 13.23 -12.87
CA CYS A 400 18.37 14.17 -13.77
C CYS A 400 19.35 15.23 -14.32
N ARG A 401 20.25 15.79 -13.49
CA ARG A 401 21.29 16.71 -13.95
C ARG A 401 22.27 16.08 -14.94
N GLU A 402 22.59 14.80 -14.77
CA GLU A 402 23.43 14.07 -15.72
C GLU A 402 22.68 13.85 -17.06
N ALA A 403 21.41 13.50 -17.01
CA ALA A 403 20.56 13.35 -18.20
C ALA A 403 20.38 14.70 -18.93
N ASP A 404 20.20 15.79 -18.20
CA ASP A 404 20.08 17.14 -18.76
C ASP A 404 21.36 17.57 -19.53
N LYS A 405 22.54 17.30 -18.96
CA LYS A 405 23.82 17.56 -19.65
C LYS A 405 23.97 16.79 -20.96
N ARG A 406 23.31 15.62 -21.08
CA ARG A 406 23.30 14.81 -22.30
C ARG A 406 22.19 15.21 -23.28
N GLY A 407 21.31 16.15 -22.89
CA GLY A 407 20.13 16.53 -23.67
C GLY A 407 19.04 15.43 -23.70
N GLU A 408 19.01 14.59 -22.67
CA GLU A 408 18.07 13.47 -22.53
C GLU A 408 16.88 13.79 -21.63
N LEU A 409 16.93 14.92 -20.89
CA LEU A 409 15.87 15.36 -20.00
C LEU A 409 14.82 16.18 -20.75
N GLY A 410 13.55 15.85 -20.60
CA GLY A 410 12.44 16.56 -21.19
C GLY A 410 12.10 17.89 -20.53
N ASP A 411 11.18 18.63 -21.12
CA ASP A 411 10.69 19.92 -20.61
C ASP A 411 9.87 19.75 -19.34
N LYS A 412 9.14 18.64 -19.24
CA LYS A 412 8.33 18.23 -18.08
C LYS A 412 8.77 16.88 -17.54
N LEU A 413 8.77 16.77 -16.22
CA LEU A 413 9.09 15.51 -15.53
C LEU A 413 7.84 14.95 -14.85
N ILE A 414 7.72 13.62 -14.84
CA ILE A 414 6.66 12.90 -14.13
C ILE A 414 7.32 12.05 -13.05
N LEU A 415 6.85 12.22 -11.81
CA LEU A 415 7.19 11.37 -10.66
C LEU A 415 5.98 10.49 -10.31
N PRO A 416 6.15 9.21 -10.05
CA PRO A 416 5.07 8.39 -9.52
C PRO A 416 4.78 8.75 -8.07
N GLN A 417 3.52 8.70 -7.66
CA GLN A 417 3.07 9.14 -6.34
C GLN A 417 3.73 8.39 -5.18
N ASN A 418 4.14 7.14 -5.38
CA ASN A 418 4.82 6.36 -4.33
C ASN A 418 6.25 6.84 -3.99
N VAL A 419 6.80 7.82 -4.70
CA VAL A 419 8.09 8.47 -4.37
C VAL A 419 7.94 9.48 -3.24
N VAL A 420 6.75 10.04 -3.05
CA VAL A 420 6.44 11.03 -2.04
C VAL A 420 5.59 10.47 -0.92
N GLN A 421 5.66 11.08 0.25
CA GLN A 421 4.79 10.76 1.38
C GLN A 421 3.33 11.06 1.01
N ALA A 422 2.40 10.22 1.45
CA ALA A 422 0.97 10.44 1.26
C ALA A 422 0.54 11.85 1.73
N ASP A 423 -0.36 12.47 0.97
CA ASP A 423 -0.89 13.82 1.23
C ASP A 423 0.15 14.94 1.31
N SER A 424 1.36 14.69 0.79
CA SER A 424 2.43 15.69 0.74
C SER A 424 3.29 15.54 -0.51
N GLU A 425 4.19 16.49 -0.76
CA GLU A 425 5.22 16.39 -1.79
C GLU A 425 6.61 16.10 -1.19
N LEU A 426 6.68 15.48 0.01
CA LEU A 426 7.90 15.22 0.75
C LEU A 426 8.50 13.86 0.36
N LEU A 427 9.77 13.86 -0.06
CA LEU A 427 10.56 12.66 -0.34
C LEU A 427 11.19 12.07 0.94
N LEU A 428 11.86 10.92 0.82
CA LEU A 428 12.43 10.20 1.96
C LEU A 428 13.56 10.95 2.67
N ASP A 429 14.33 11.75 1.94
CA ASP A 429 15.51 12.51 2.39
C ASP A 429 15.21 13.99 2.64
N ASP A 430 13.97 14.31 2.96
CA ASP A 430 13.45 15.63 3.28
C ASP A 430 13.48 16.67 2.13
N TYR A 431 13.85 16.28 0.91
CA TYR A 431 13.55 17.09 -0.27
C TYR A 431 12.03 17.17 -0.47
N VAL A 432 11.57 18.34 -0.91
CA VAL A 432 10.21 18.48 -1.44
C VAL A 432 10.25 18.58 -2.96
N VAL A 433 9.17 18.22 -3.64
CA VAL A 433 9.13 18.26 -5.11
C VAL A 433 9.42 19.68 -5.64
N ASP A 434 9.03 20.72 -4.89
CA ASP A 434 9.37 22.13 -5.25
C ASP A 434 10.87 22.41 -5.25
N ASP A 435 11.66 21.75 -4.42
CA ASP A 435 13.12 21.86 -4.47
C ASP A 435 13.65 21.27 -5.78
N LEU A 436 13.14 20.12 -6.20
CA LEU A 436 13.51 19.51 -7.47
C LEU A 436 13.09 20.41 -8.65
N ARG A 437 11.87 20.99 -8.63
CA ARG A 437 11.39 21.94 -9.65
C ARG A 437 12.34 23.13 -9.78
N ARG A 438 12.73 23.72 -8.66
CA ARG A 438 13.62 24.88 -8.61
C ARG A 438 15.02 24.54 -9.11
N GLU A 439 15.59 23.42 -8.68
CA GLU A 439 16.97 23.04 -8.97
C GLU A 439 17.17 22.51 -10.39
N LEU A 440 16.18 21.87 -10.97
CA LEU A 440 16.20 21.39 -12.34
C LEU A 440 15.67 22.42 -13.34
N GLY A 441 14.95 23.45 -12.88
CA GLY A 441 14.31 24.42 -13.78
C GLY A 441 13.27 23.79 -14.69
N ARG A 442 12.58 22.73 -14.22
CA ARG A 442 11.60 21.96 -14.97
C ARG A 442 10.28 21.88 -14.22
N GLU A 443 9.18 21.79 -14.97
CA GLU A 443 7.89 21.41 -14.41
C GLU A 443 7.93 19.94 -13.96
N ILE A 444 7.46 19.65 -12.77
CA ILE A 444 7.38 18.29 -12.22
C ILE A 444 5.97 18.04 -11.75
N SER A 445 5.32 16.99 -12.27
CA SER A 445 4.02 16.52 -11.83
C SER A 445 4.17 15.20 -11.08
N VAL A 446 3.54 15.10 -9.92
CA VAL A 446 3.36 13.83 -9.21
C VAL A 446 2.09 13.19 -9.74
N VAL A 447 2.17 11.95 -10.21
CA VAL A 447 1.08 11.25 -10.88
C VAL A 447 0.69 10.01 -10.09
N PRO A 448 -0.61 9.76 -9.84
CA PRO A 448 -1.09 8.54 -9.22
C PRO A 448 -0.57 7.28 -9.90
N ASN A 449 -0.44 6.20 -9.12
CA ASN A 449 0.08 4.91 -9.61
C ASN A 449 -1.02 4.09 -10.31
N ASP A 450 -1.71 4.70 -11.27
CA ASP A 450 -2.71 4.06 -12.12
C ASP A 450 -2.45 4.35 -13.60
N GLY A 451 -2.93 3.46 -14.47
CA GLY A 451 -2.65 3.53 -15.90
C GLY A 451 -3.35 4.68 -16.63
N TYR A 452 -4.54 5.08 -16.17
CA TYR A 452 -5.28 6.20 -16.78
C TYR A 452 -4.62 7.54 -16.48
N SER A 453 -4.25 7.78 -15.21
CA SER A 453 -3.54 9.00 -14.78
C SER A 453 -2.19 9.11 -15.46
N LEU A 454 -1.46 8.00 -15.55
CA LEU A 454 -0.18 7.93 -16.24
C LEU A 454 -0.32 8.29 -17.72
N LEU A 455 -1.30 7.70 -18.42
CA LEU A 455 -1.57 7.98 -19.83
C LEU A 455 -1.93 9.46 -20.06
N ARG A 456 -2.78 10.04 -19.21
CA ARG A 456 -3.14 11.47 -19.31
C ARG A 456 -1.91 12.35 -19.17
N ALA A 457 -1.05 12.06 -18.20
CA ALA A 457 0.19 12.79 -17.99
C ALA A 457 1.13 12.65 -19.21
N MET A 458 1.27 11.43 -19.79
CA MET A 458 2.07 11.20 -20.98
C MET A 458 1.50 11.90 -22.23
N LEU A 459 0.18 12.06 -22.31
CA LEU A 459 -0.48 12.83 -23.37
C LEU A 459 -0.39 14.36 -23.16
N GLY A 460 0.06 14.82 -21.97
CA GLY A 460 0.06 16.23 -21.60
C GLY A 460 -1.36 16.79 -21.42
N ILE A 461 -2.28 15.96 -20.93
CA ILE A 461 -3.68 16.32 -20.66
C ILE A 461 -3.83 16.56 -19.16
N GLU A 462 -4.25 17.77 -18.78
CA GLU A 462 -4.57 18.13 -17.40
C GLU A 462 -5.97 17.67 -16.97
#